data_2e5bdc5d4efe6b2de748032ab06a5a46
#
_entry.id   2e5bdc5d4efe6b2de748032ab06a5a46
#
_cell.length_a   1.000
_cell.length_b   1.000
_cell.length_c   1.000
_cell.angle_alpha   90.00
_cell.angle_beta   90.00
_cell.angle_gamma   90.00
#
_symmetry.space_group_name_H-M   'P 1'
#
loop_
_entity.id
_entity.type
_entity.pdbx_description
1 polymer ?
#
loop_
_entity_poly.entity_id
_entity_poly.type
_entity_poly.pdbx_seq_one_letter_code
_entity_poly.pdbx_strand_id
1 'polypeptide(L)'
;MSDRTARRIQLISAAFVVFVLAFGYGVAVAHYEIWPFRLIRDSSYALGSIVRAGEVVPRGRRIAPPEDAARERFTVHDPARIGDGQFVFLGSDDSTHSYSAWLYDTAGQKLHTWRIDHRALDPSGPSSGTDMPHAFQVLPDGSAIVSFDGGDVMARIDACSNPIWIREGIFHHSMTVADDGSVWVWRAEGSHYAQYHYLLNFDAETGATIREIGLIEDVIQKLGSQAEIFGVRHDYPFRRVDGDPQDRDSFDFFHPNDVDVLSAALAPQFAMFEAGDLLVSFREIDLVAVIDPETAALKWWNVGPWLKQHDPDFLPDGRISVYSNNPGRGRSDILKIDPKTRAVTSDLYDGGARFYSAEMGSHQYQPNGNVLITVPGEGRVLLVSPHGEPIMEFNNVSSQAPEFNEHVENSAWFPPGYFAKPPECASPS
;
A
#
# COMPACT_ATOMS: atom_id res chain seq x y z
N MET A 1 17.58 52.74 39.40
CA MET A 1 16.81 52.12 38.32
C MET A 1 15.51 52.92 38.20
N SER A 2 15.15 53.45 37.02
CA SER A 2 13.91 54.23 36.91
C SER A 2 12.69 53.34 37.10
N ASP A 3 11.60 53.87 37.66
CA ASP A 3 10.31 53.16 37.81
C ASP A 3 9.83 52.48 36.51
N ARG A 4 10.09 53.11 35.39
CA ARG A 4 9.77 52.55 34.06
C ARG A 4 10.59 51.30 33.73
N THR A 5 11.85 51.26 34.15
CA THR A 5 12.74 50.09 33.91
C THR A 5 12.32 48.91 34.79
N ALA A 6 12.02 49.17 36.08
CA ALA A 6 11.53 48.17 37.02
C ALA A 6 10.20 47.55 36.54
N ARG A 7 9.24 48.36 36.05
CA ARG A 7 7.97 47.88 35.54
C ARG A 7 8.10 47.08 34.24
N ARG A 8 9.06 47.41 33.36
CA ARG A 8 9.36 46.62 32.14
C ARG A 8 9.96 45.25 32.53
N ILE A 9 10.89 45.20 33.48
CA ILE A 9 11.47 43.95 33.96
C ILE A 9 10.37 43.06 34.57
N GLN A 10 9.51 43.59 35.41
CA GLN A 10 8.37 42.85 35.97
C GLN A 10 7.44 42.28 34.90
N LEU A 11 7.10 43.04 33.89
CA LEU A 11 6.24 42.59 32.77
C LEU A 11 6.92 41.48 31.95
N ILE A 12 8.22 41.63 31.65
CA ILE A 12 8.98 40.61 30.91
C ILE A 12 9.09 39.34 31.75
N SER A 13 9.36 39.42 33.03
CA SER A 13 9.45 38.28 33.93
C SER A 13 8.09 37.58 34.06
N ALA A 14 7.01 38.32 34.21
CA ALA A 14 5.65 37.77 34.24
C ALA A 14 5.30 37.06 32.94
N ALA A 15 5.61 37.69 31.79
CA ALA A 15 5.39 37.08 30.47
C ALA A 15 6.20 35.78 30.27
N PHE A 16 7.47 35.79 30.76
CA PHE A 16 8.32 34.60 30.72
C PHE A 16 7.75 33.46 31.58
N VAL A 17 7.27 33.76 32.78
CA VAL A 17 6.65 32.75 33.67
C VAL A 17 5.38 32.19 33.01
N VAL A 18 4.52 33.03 32.44
CA VAL A 18 3.31 32.59 31.70
C VAL A 18 3.69 31.70 30.54
N PHE A 19 4.72 32.07 29.78
CA PHE A 19 5.22 31.26 28.66
C PHE A 19 5.70 29.87 29.12
N VAL A 20 6.51 29.82 30.18
CA VAL A 20 7.03 28.54 30.76
C VAL A 20 5.88 27.66 31.24
N LEU A 21 4.88 28.24 31.92
CA LEU A 21 3.72 27.49 32.40
C LEU A 21 2.85 27.00 31.21
N ALA A 22 2.63 27.83 30.21
CA ALA A 22 1.88 27.44 29.02
C ALA A 22 2.61 26.34 28.22
N PHE A 23 3.94 26.46 28.07
CA PHE A 23 4.75 25.44 27.42
C PHE A 23 4.72 24.13 28.20
N GLY A 24 4.94 24.18 29.51
CA GLY A 24 4.86 22.98 30.38
C GLY A 24 3.48 22.33 30.34
N TYR A 25 2.41 23.13 30.33
CA TYR A 25 1.06 22.61 30.16
C TYR A 25 0.88 21.98 28.78
N GLY A 26 1.38 22.59 27.70
CA GLY A 26 1.32 22.03 26.36
C GLY A 26 2.04 20.69 26.26
N VAL A 27 3.23 20.56 26.90
CA VAL A 27 3.96 19.29 27.02
C VAL A 27 3.13 18.26 27.81
N ALA A 28 2.53 18.64 28.91
CA ALA A 28 1.68 17.74 29.70
C ALA A 28 0.43 17.30 28.92
N VAL A 29 -0.19 18.22 28.18
CA VAL A 29 -1.32 17.93 27.30
C VAL A 29 -0.93 16.87 26.26
N ALA A 30 0.20 17.05 25.59
CA ALA A 30 0.65 16.12 24.55
C ALA A 30 1.12 14.76 25.12
N HIS A 31 1.79 14.78 26.30
CA HIS A 31 2.37 13.57 26.89
C HIS A 31 1.34 12.71 27.63
N TYR A 32 0.40 13.35 28.34
CA TYR A 32 -0.61 12.64 29.14
C TYR A 32 -2.00 12.64 28.50
N GLU A 33 -2.14 13.16 27.28
CA GLU A 33 -3.39 13.24 26.52
C GLU A 33 -4.55 13.88 27.31
N ILE A 34 -4.24 14.80 28.23
CA ILE A 34 -5.24 15.52 29.01
C ILE A 34 -5.91 16.60 28.17
N TRP A 35 -7.05 17.12 28.67
CA TRP A 35 -7.75 18.21 27.99
C TRP A 35 -6.80 19.40 27.73
N PRO A 36 -6.76 20.01 26.51
CA PRO A 36 -7.64 19.83 25.34
C PRO A 36 -7.05 18.92 24.24
N PHE A 37 -6.19 17.92 24.54
CA PHE A 37 -5.49 17.10 23.55
C PHE A 37 -6.42 16.52 22.47
N ARG A 38 -7.52 15.85 22.89
CA ARG A 38 -8.47 15.27 21.94
C ARG A 38 -9.08 16.33 21.03
N LEU A 39 -9.46 17.49 21.57
CA LEU A 39 -10.02 18.57 20.78
C LEU A 39 -9.02 19.09 19.72
N ILE A 40 -7.76 19.26 20.09
CA ILE A 40 -6.71 19.72 19.16
C ILE A 40 -6.45 18.65 18.10
N ARG A 41 -6.29 17.39 18.52
CA ARG A 41 -6.11 16.25 17.63
C ARG A 41 -7.25 16.14 16.62
N ASP A 42 -8.48 16.04 17.09
CA ASP A 42 -9.66 15.82 16.25
C ASP A 42 -9.89 17.01 15.31
N SER A 43 -9.62 18.25 15.78
CA SER A 43 -9.66 19.43 14.92
C SER A 43 -8.57 19.42 13.86
N SER A 44 -7.35 18.97 14.19
CA SER A 44 -6.25 18.84 13.22
C SER A 44 -6.53 17.78 12.17
N TYR A 45 -7.15 16.64 12.57
CA TYR A 45 -7.61 15.62 11.63
C TYR A 45 -8.74 16.11 10.73
N ALA A 46 -9.75 16.76 11.31
CA ALA A 46 -10.84 17.34 10.54
C ALA A 46 -10.33 18.38 9.53
N LEU A 47 -9.38 19.22 9.93
CA LEU A 47 -8.76 20.20 9.02
C LEU A 47 -7.89 19.49 7.97
N GLY A 48 -7.11 18.51 8.37
CA GLY A 48 -6.30 17.67 7.47
C GLY A 48 -7.15 16.92 6.46
N SER A 49 -8.30 16.37 6.88
CA SER A 49 -9.24 15.70 5.97
C SER A 49 -9.94 16.67 5.02
N ILE A 50 -10.24 17.90 5.44
CA ILE A 50 -10.77 18.95 4.55
C ILE A 50 -9.72 19.34 3.50
N VAL A 51 -8.47 19.53 3.90
CA VAL A 51 -7.37 19.87 2.99
C VAL A 51 -7.10 18.71 2.01
N ARG A 52 -7.15 17.46 2.49
CA ARG A 52 -6.93 16.26 1.67
C ARG A 52 -8.18 15.79 0.92
N ALA A 53 -9.38 16.29 1.23
CA ALA A 53 -10.63 15.87 0.59
C ALA A 53 -10.63 16.04 -0.95
N GLY A 54 -9.73 16.87 -1.48
CA GLY A 54 -9.51 17.01 -2.93
C GLY A 54 -8.46 16.07 -3.50
N GLU A 55 -7.65 15.40 -2.64
CA GLU A 55 -6.56 14.50 -3.04
C GLU A 55 -6.94 13.03 -2.88
N VAL A 56 -7.85 12.72 -1.95
CA VAL A 56 -8.38 11.36 -1.77
C VAL A 56 -9.31 11.04 -2.95
N VAL A 57 -9.03 9.97 -3.65
CA VAL A 57 -9.90 9.46 -4.71
C VAL A 57 -11.12 8.81 -4.05
N PRO A 58 -12.32 9.44 -4.06
CA PRO A 58 -13.49 8.82 -3.48
C PRO A 58 -13.89 7.59 -4.30
N ARG A 59 -14.14 6.48 -3.63
CA ARG A 59 -14.62 5.24 -4.24
C ARG A 59 -15.84 5.53 -5.14
N GLY A 60 -15.81 5.00 -6.36
CA GLY A 60 -16.87 5.21 -7.36
C GLY A 60 -16.92 6.61 -7.95
N ARG A 61 -15.90 7.44 -7.76
CA ARG A 61 -15.80 8.75 -8.40
C ARG A 61 -15.01 8.66 -9.70
N ARG A 62 -15.54 9.27 -10.73
CA ARG A 62 -14.86 9.46 -12.01
C ARG A 62 -13.66 10.37 -11.82
N ILE A 63 -12.53 9.96 -12.35
CA ILE A 63 -11.23 10.63 -12.23
C ILE A 63 -10.97 11.38 -13.52
N ALA A 64 -10.73 12.69 -13.45
CA ALA A 64 -10.27 13.43 -14.62
C ALA A 64 -8.85 12.96 -14.98
N PRO A 65 -8.62 12.40 -16.18
CA PRO A 65 -7.29 12.01 -16.58
C PRO A 65 -6.39 13.24 -16.73
N PRO A 66 -5.06 13.11 -16.50
CA PRO A 66 -4.11 14.18 -16.77
C PRO A 66 -4.18 14.65 -18.23
N GLU A 67 -3.72 15.86 -18.52
CA GLU A 67 -3.77 16.44 -19.87
C GLU A 67 -2.94 15.65 -20.89
N ASP A 68 -1.85 14.99 -20.42
CA ASP A 68 -0.94 14.17 -21.22
C ASP A 68 -1.36 12.70 -21.36
N ALA A 69 -2.44 12.28 -20.69
CA ALA A 69 -2.94 10.91 -20.77
C ALA A 69 -3.49 10.58 -22.16
N ALA A 70 -3.21 9.36 -22.61
CA ALA A 70 -3.85 8.80 -23.79
C ALA A 70 -5.37 8.71 -23.58
N ARG A 71 -6.15 8.82 -24.67
CA ARG A 71 -7.61 8.76 -24.60
C ARG A 71 -8.18 7.37 -24.82
N GLU A 72 -7.35 6.45 -25.26
CA GLU A 72 -7.70 5.05 -25.46
C GLU A 72 -7.43 4.24 -24.20
N ARG A 73 -8.19 3.16 -24.01
CA ARG A 73 -8.03 2.27 -22.85
C ARG A 73 -6.65 1.62 -22.80
N PHE A 74 -6.07 1.28 -23.96
CA PHE A 74 -4.73 0.70 -24.05
C PHE A 74 -4.00 1.33 -25.22
N THR A 75 -2.87 1.95 -24.95
CA THR A 75 -2.05 2.65 -25.95
C THR A 75 -0.61 2.16 -25.87
N VAL A 76 -0.04 1.75 -26.98
CA VAL A 76 1.38 1.39 -27.10
C VAL A 76 2.12 2.55 -27.77
N HIS A 77 2.99 3.20 -27.02
CA HIS A 77 3.82 4.31 -27.51
C HIS A 77 5.09 3.82 -28.20
N ASP A 78 5.71 2.74 -27.67
CA ASP A 78 6.92 2.14 -28.24
C ASP A 78 6.81 0.61 -28.31
N PRO A 79 6.33 0.06 -29.44
CA PRO A 79 6.16 -1.39 -29.61
C PRO A 79 7.48 -2.18 -29.53
N ALA A 80 8.62 -1.52 -29.79
CA ALA A 80 9.92 -2.21 -29.77
C ALA A 80 10.42 -2.47 -28.34
N ARG A 81 9.94 -1.70 -27.36
CA ARG A 81 10.40 -1.77 -25.96
C ARG A 81 9.40 -2.44 -25.02
N ILE A 82 8.16 -2.67 -25.41
CA ILE A 82 7.14 -3.22 -24.51
C ILE A 82 7.52 -4.60 -23.95
N GLY A 83 8.35 -5.34 -24.70
CA GLY A 83 8.78 -6.70 -24.35
C GLY A 83 7.70 -7.73 -24.61
N ASP A 84 7.98 -8.98 -24.21
CA ASP A 84 7.03 -10.08 -24.27
C ASP A 84 6.33 -10.24 -22.90
N GLY A 85 5.15 -10.86 -22.88
CA GLY A 85 4.43 -11.14 -21.64
C GLY A 85 2.96 -10.73 -21.69
N GLN A 86 2.38 -10.60 -20.52
CA GLN A 86 0.96 -10.26 -20.35
C GLN A 86 0.81 -9.28 -19.19
N PHE A 87 -0.22 -8.46 -19.25
CA PHE A 87 -0.52 -7.48 -18.22
C PHE A 87 -1.87 -7.78 -17.59
N VAL A 88 -1.95 -7.68 -16.28
CA VAL A 88 -3.22 -7.65 -15.53
C VAL A 88 -3.43 -6.26 -14.97
N PHE A 89 -4.64 -5.75 -15.13
CA PHE A 89 -5.08 -4.48 -14.55
C PHE A 89 -6.33 -4.74 -13.71
N LEU A 90 -6.28 -4.35 -12.44
CA LEU A 90 -7.40 -4.43 -11.51
C LEU A 90 -8.00 -3.04 -11.34
N GLY A 91 -9.30 -2.90 -11.49
CA GLY A 91 -9.96 -1.61 -11.31
C GLY A 91 -11.47 -1.70 -11.19
N SER A 92 -12.11 -0.57 -10.96
CA SER A 92 -13.56 -0.49 -10.96
C SER A 92 -14.11 -0.69 -12.38
N ASP A 93 -15.21 -1.41 -12.46
CA ASP A 93 -15.90 -1.73 -13.71
C ASP A 93 -17.32 -1.15 -13.65
N ASP A 94 -17.49 0.02 -14.23
CA ASP A 94 -18.77 0.74 -14.21
C ASP A 94 -19.88 0.03 -15.00
N SER A 95 -19.51 -0.91 -15.90
CA SER A 95 -20.47 -1.72 -16.65
C SER A 95 -21.14 -2.80 -15.78
N THR A 96 -20.46 -3.25 -14.73
CA THR A 96 -20.93 -4.28 -13.79
C THR A 96 -21.27 -3.73 -12.41
N HIS A 97 -20.96 -2.45 -12.15
CA HIS A 97 -21.04 -1.80 -10.84
C HIS A 97 -20.25 -2.54 -9.75
N SER A 98 -19.11 -3.12 -10.13
CA SER A 98 -18.22 -3.91 -9.29
C SER A 98 -16.77 -3.67 -9.68
N TYR A 99 -15.88 -4.59 -9.37
CA TYR A 99 -14.49 -4.59 -9.81
C TYR A 99 -14.23 -5.73 -10.79
N SER A 100 -13.24 -5.52 -11.65
CA SER A 100 -12.75 -6.55 -12.57
C SER A 100 -11.23 -6.49 -12.65
N ALA A 101 -10.60 -7.65 -12.86
CA ALA A 101 -9.23 -7.74 -13.30
C ALA A 101 -9.21 -8.19 -14.76
N TRP A 102 -8.49 -7.48 -15.60
CA TRP A 102 -8.42 -7.74 -17.03
C TRP A 102 -7.01 -8.16 -17.43
N LEU A 103 -6.90 -9.30 -18.08
CA LEU A 103 -5.66 -9.78 -18.68
C LEU A 103 -5.55 -9.29 -20.12
N TYR A 104 -4.42 -8.68 -20.46
CA TYR A 104 -4.12 -8.19 -21.82
C TYR A 104 -2.81 -8.77 -22.33
N ASP A 105 -2.71 -8.93 -23.64
CA ASP A 105 -1.40 -9.12 -24.29
C ASP A 105 -0.70 -7.76 -24.54
N THR A 106 0.51 -7.83 -25.08
CA THR A 106 1.33 -6.64 -25.38
C THR A 106 0.80 -5.82 -26.57
N ALA A 107 -0.13 -6.36 -27.35
CA ALA A 107 -0.80 -5.64 -28.44
C ALA A 107 -2.09 -4.92 -27.97
N GLY A 108 -2.45 -5.07 -26.69
CA GLY A 108 -3.67 -4.49 -26.13
C GLY A 108 -4.92 -5.31 -26.40
N GLN A 109 -4.78 -6.58 -26.80
CA GLN A 109 -5.92 -7.48 -26.89
C GLN A 109 -6.26 -8.01 -25.51
N LYS A 110 -7.51 -7.83 -25.08
CA LYS A 110 -8.01 -8.40 -23.83
C LYS A 110 -8.18 -9.91 -23.98
N LEU A 111 -7.48 -10.67 -23.15
CA LEU A 111 -7.44 -12.13 -23.19
C LEU A 111 -8.42 -12.77 -22.20
N HIS A 112 -8.58 -12.16 -21.01
CA HIS A 112 -9.41 -12.72 -19.96
C HIS A 112 -9.99 -11.61 -19.06
N THR A 113 -10.99 -11.97 -18.23
CA THR A 113 -11.57 -11.09 -17.21
C THR A 113 -11.99 -11.91 -16.00
N TRP A 114 -11.44 -11.60 -14.84
CA TRP A 114 -11.97 -12.03 -13.54
C TRP A 114 -12.94 -10.97 -13.05
N ARG A 115 -14.16 -11.39 -12.72
CA ARG A 115 -15.13 -10.54 -12.02
C ARG A 115 -14.88 -10.63 -10.52
N ILE A 116 -14.81 -9.50 -9.85
CA ILE A 116 -14.55 -9.43 -8.42
C ILE A 116 -15.74 -8.76 -7.77
N ASP A 117 -16.67 -9.58 -7.30
CA ASP A 117 -17.89 -9.14 -6.64
C ASP A 117 -17.86 -9.55 -5.17
N HIS A 118 -17.57 -8.58 -4.29
CA HIS A 118 -17.52 -8.79 -2.84
C HIS A 118 -18.80 -9.44 -2.31
N ARG A 119 -19.98 -9.04 -2.80
CA ARG A 119 -21.28 -9.58 -2.33
C ARG A 119 -21.49 -11.04 -2.70
N ALA A 120 -20.88 -11.49 -3.79
CA ALA A 120 -20.91 -12.91 -4.15
C ALA A 120 -20.03 -13.75 -3.24
N LEU A 121 -18.97 -13.15 -2.67
CA LEU A 121 -18.01 -13.80 -1.77
C LEU A 121 -18.43 -13.67 -0.29
N ASP A 122 -19.09 -12.58 0.09
CA ASP A 122 -19.65 -12.37 1.43
C ASP A 122 -21.10 -11.86 1.36
N PRO A 123 -22.08 -12.75 1.15
CA PRO A 123 -23.50 -12.36 1.08
C PRO A 123 -24.07 -11.83 2.39
N SER A 124 -23.41 -12.11 3.52
CA SER A 124 -23.82 -11.70 4.86
C SER A 124 -23.13 -10.44 5.36
N GLY A 125 -22.09 -10.00 4.66
CA GLY A 125 -21.30 -8.83 5.01
C GLY A 125 -22.12 -7.53 4.99
N PRO A 126 -21.67 -6.53 5.73
CA PRO A 126 -22.33 -5.23 5.72
C PRO A 126 -22.29 -4.65 4.29
N SER A 127 -23.42 -4.17 3.80
CA SER A 127 -23.55 -3.49 2.51
C SER A 127 -22.88 -2.10 2.46
N SER A 128 -21.90 -1.89 3.32
CA SER A 128 -21.18 -0.64 3.45
C SER A 128 -20.08 -0.59 2.40
N GLY A 129 -20.22 0.15 1.35
CA GLY A 129 -19.27 0.72 0.38
C GLY A 129 -17.78 0.36 0.38
N THR A 130 -17.39 -0.74 0.99
CA THR A 130 -16.03 -1.26 1.17
C THR A 130 -15.76 -2.43 0.24
N ASP A 131 -16.32 -2.39 -0.96
CA ASP A 131 -16.24 -3.46 -1.95
C ASP A 131 -14.93 -3.43 -2.75
N MET A 132 -14.01 -2.52 -2.44
CA MET A 132 -12.77 -2.34 -3.18
C MET A 132 -11.81 -3.50 -2.91
N PRO A 133 -11.37 -4.26 -3.92
CA PRO A 133 -10.29 -5.22 -3.76
C PRO A 133 -9.03 -4.48 -3.31
N HIS A 134 -8.37 -4.96 -2.26
CA HIS A 134 -7.19 -4.28 -1.72
C HIS A 134 -5.91 -5.10 -1.90
N ALA A 135 -5.99 -6.43 -1.77
CA ALA A 135 -4.95 -7.32 -2.20
C ALA A 135 -5.48 -8.20 -3.34
N PHE A 136 -4.68 -8.40 -4.36
CA PHE A 136 -5.01 -9.21 -5.51
C PHE A 136 -3.78 -9.88 -6.10
N GLN A 137 -3.79 -11.20 -6.14
CA GLN A 137 -2.69 -12.01 -6.66
C GLN A 137 -3.21 -13.05 -7.63
N VAL A 138 -2.79 -12.98 -8.88
CA VAL A 138 -3.08 -14.01 -9.89
C VAL A 138 -2.06 -15.13 -9.78
N LEU A 139 -2.52 -16.38 -9.85
CA LEU A 139 -1.70 -17.58 -9.74
C LEU A 139 -1.45 -18.24 -11.12
N PRO A 140 -0.39 -19.07 -11.25
CA PRO A 140 -0.04 -19.69 -12.54
C PRO A 140 -1.10 -20.61 -13.14
N ASP A 141 -2.03 -21.11 -12.34
CA ASP A 141 -3.17 -21.93 -12.81
C ASP A 141 -4.35 -21.12 -13.35
N GLY A 142 -4.23 -19.79 -13.32
CA GLY A 142 -5.29 -18.85 -13.75
C GLY A 142 -6.33 -18.53 -12.67
N SER A 143 -6.19 -19.07 -11.46
CA SER A 143 -6.96 -18.60 -10.30
C SER A 143 -6.39 -17.30 -9.74
N ALA A 144 -7.14 -16.63 -8.86
CA ALA A 144 -6.67 -15.43 -8.18
C ALA A 144 -7.08 -15.44 -6.71
N ILE A 145 -6.25 -14.84 -5.86
CA ILE A 145 -6.58 -14.59 -4.45
C ILE A 145 -6.89 -13.10 -4.32
N VAL A 146 -7.97 -12.77 -3.61
CA VAL A 146 -8.45 -11.41 -3.42
C VAL A 146 -8.87 -11.16 -1.98
N SER A 147 -8.54 -10.00 -1.44
CA SER A 147 -9.13 -9.46 -0.21
C SER A 147 -9.66 -8.05 -0.46
N PHE A 148 -10.43 -7.49 0.49
CA PHE A 148 -11.14 -6.24 0.29
C PHE A 148 -10.78 -5.22 1.37
N ASP A 149 -10.73 -3.95 1.01
CA ASP A 149 -10.49 -2.85 1.93
C ASP A 149 -11.66 -2.72 2.92
N GLY A 150 -11.35 -2.96 4.20
CA GLY A 150 -12.35 -2.98 5.26
C GLY A 150 -13.37 -4.14 5.15
N GLY A 151 -13.13 -5.09 4.24
CA GLY A 151 -13.91 -6.30 4.12
C GLY A 151 -13.47 -7.36 5.12
N ASP A 152 -14.40 -8.24 5.47
CA ASP A 152 -14.18 -9.32 6.44
C ASP A 152 -13.89 -10.67 5.76
N VAL A 153 -13.41 -10.64 4.51
CA VAL A 153 -13.22 -11.84 3.70
C VAL A 153 -12.00 -11.76 2.81
N MET A 154 -11.31 -12.90 2.66
CA MET A 154 -10.34 -13.19 1.60
C MET A 154 -10.80 -14.45 0.88
N ALA A 155 -10.67 -14.50 -0.44
CA ALA A 155 -11.09 -15.63 -1.24
C ALA A 155 -10.07 -15.98 -2.32
N ARG A 156 -9.95 -17.28 -2.66
CA ARG A 156 -9.40 -17.72 -3.93
C ARG A 156 -10.55 -18.00 -4.89
N ILE A 157 -10.48 -17.42 -6.07
CA ILE A 157 -11.45 -17.59 -7.14
C ILE A 157 -10.81 -18.30 -8.34
N ASP A 158 -11.58 -19.11 -9.05
CA ASP A 158 -11.13 -19.74 -10.29
C ASP A 158 -11.12 -18.73 -11.47
N ALA A 159 -10.69 -19.18 -12.64
CA ALA A 159 -10.71 -18.35 -13.86
C ALA A 159 -12.14 -17.88 -14.22
N CYS A 160 -13.20 -18.54 -13.76
CA CYS A 160 -14.58 -18.13 -13.96
C CYS A 160 -15.13 -17.24 -12.84
N SER A 161 -14.27 -16.83 -11.91
CA SER A 161 -14.62 -16.04 -10.75
C SER A 161 -15.50 -16.76 -9.72
N ASN A 162 -15.56 -18.10 -9.76
CA ASN A 162 -16.22 -18.87 -8.72
C ASN A 162 -15.27 -19.08 -7.54
N PRO A 163 -15.77 -19.02 -6.29
CA PRO A 163 -14.92 -19.25 -5.14
C PRO A 163 -14.42 -20.70 -5.07
N ILE A 164 -13.11 -20.87 -4.92
CA ILE A 164 -12.45 -22.14 -4.58
C ILE A 164 -12.45 -22.34 -3.08
N TRP A 165 -12.05 -21.30 -2.34
CA TRP A 165 -12.19 -21.21 -0.90
C TRP A 165 -12.46 -19.76 -0.47
N ILE A 166 -13.09 -19.59 0.68
CA ILE A 166 -13.36 -18.31 1.33
C ILE A 166 -12.86 -18.40 2.77
N ARG A 167 -12.23 -17.35 3.24
CA ARG A 167 -11.72 -17.23 4.59
C ARG A 167 -12.21 -15.93 5.21
N GLU A 168 -12.86 -16.01 6.37
CA GLU A 168 -13.28 -14.86 7.15
C GLU A 168 -12.08 -14.22 7.87
N GLY A 169 -12.09 -12.91 8.00
CA GLY A 169 -11.10 -12.09 8.66
C GLY A 169 -10.75 -10.84 7.87
N ILE A 170 -10.11 -9.89 8.54
CA ILE A 170 -9.68 -8.63 7.93
C ILE A 170 -8.27 -8.83 7.36
N PHE A 171 -8.19 -8.92 6.03
CA PHE A 171 -6.95 -9.03 5.27
C PHE A 171 -6.82 -7.80 4.38
N HIS A 172 -5.66 -7.15 4.38
CA HIS A 172 -5.58 -5.83 3.77
C HIS A 172 -4.25 -5.59 3.03
N HIS A 173 -4.28 -4.65 2.09
CA HIS A 173 -3.16 -4.18 1.28
C HIS A 173 -2.59 -5.27 0.37
N SER A 174 -1.26 -5.30 0.20
CA SER A 174 -0.61 -6.24 -0.70
C SER A 174 -0.57 -7.67 -0.16
N MET A 175 -0.38 -8.61 -1.07
CA MET A 175 0.01 -9.98 -0.77
C MET A 175 1.10 -10.44 -1.75
N THR A 176 1.98 -11.31 -1.31
CA THR A 176 3.06 -11.84 -2.12
C THR A 176 3.15 -13.37 -2.02
N VAL A 177 3.50 -14.00 -3.13
CA VAL A 177 3.71 -15.46 -3.21
C VAL A 177 5.19 -15.75 -2.98
N ALA A 178 5.49 -16.58 -1.97
CA ALA A 178 6.83 -17.04 -1.70
C ALA A 178 7.26 -18.17 -2.67
N ASP A 179 8.56 -18.49 -2.71
CA ASP A 179 9.13 -19.53 -3.58
C ASP A 179 8.55 -20.93 -3.36
N ASP A 180 8.03 -21.20 -2.17
CA ASP A 180 7.36 -22.46 -1.81
C ASP A 180 5.87 -22.51 -2.20
N GLY A 181 5.35 -21.43 -2.79
CA GLY A 181 3.96 -21.29 -3.19
C GLY A 181 3.03 -20.85 -2.06
N SER A 182 3.53 -20.65 -0.85
CA SER A 182 2.77 -20.01 0.23
C SER A 182 2.58 -18.51 -0.02
N VAL A 183 1.62 -17.91 0.65
CA VAL A 183 1.29 -16.48 0.46
C VAL A 183 1.41 -15.74 1.77
N TRP A 184 2.06 -14.58 1.74
CA TRP A 184 2.10 -13.64 2.85
C TRP A 184 1.11 -12.48 2.61
N VAL A 185 0.41 -12.08 3.68
CA VAL A 185 -0.54 -10.97 3.67
C VAL A 185 -0.62 -10.32 5.05
N TRP A 186 -0.99 -9.06 5.13
CA TRP A 186 -1.34 -8.44 6.38
C TRP A 186 -2.75 -8.83 6.83
N ARG A 187 -2.88 -9.23 8.10
CA ARG A 187 -4.14 -9.46 8.81
C ARG A 187 -4.27 -8.47 9.96
N ALA A 188 -5.47 -7.98 10.21
CA ALA A 188 -5.77 -7.12 11.34
C ALA A 188 -6.85 -7.72 12.26
N GLU A 189 -6.89 -7.27 13.51
CA GLU A 189 -7.99 -7.54 14.44
C GLU A 189 -8.80 -6.27 14.67
N GLY A 190 -10.13 -6.37 14.53
CA GLY A 190 -11.10 -5.29 14.76
C GLY A 190 -11.28 -4.33 13.59
N SER A 191 -10.22 -3.85 12.97
CA SER A 191 -10.23 -2.98 11.79
C SER A 191 -8.84 -2.96 11.15
N HIS A 192 -8.73 -2.75 9.84
CA HIS A 192 -7.45 -2.55 9.18
C HIS A 192 -6.76 -1.21 9.59
N TYR A 193 -7.47 -0.33 10.26
CA TYR A 193 -6.93 0.86 10.93
C TYR A 193 -6.62 0.63 12.42
N ALA A 194 -6.72 -0.61 12.90
CA ALA A 194 -6.39 -0.95 14.28
C ALA A 194 -4.88 -0.97 14.53
N GLN A 195 -4.49 -1.16 15.78
CA GLN A 195 -3.09 -1.28 16.18
C GLN A 195 -2.55 -2.70 16.02
N TYR A 196 -3.42 -3.72 16.04
CA TYR A 196 -3.04 -5.13 16.07
C TYR A 196 -3.01 -5.71 14.67
N HIS A 197 -1.82 -5.78 14.12
CA HIS A 197 -1.53 -6.34 12.80
C HIS A 197 -0.65 -7.57 12.91
N TYR A 198 -0.88 -8.49 12.00
CA TYR A 198 -0.18 -9.76 11.91
C TYR A 198 0.26 -9.99 10.48
N LEU A 199 1.52 -10.40 10.29
CA LEU A 199 1.98 -10.99 9.05
C LEU A 199 1.52 -12.44 9.03
N LEU A 200 0.60 -12.76 8.14
CA LEU A 200 0.04 -14.09 7.99
C LEU A 200 0.64 -14.77 6.77
N ASN A 201 1.23 -15.94 6.99
CA ASN A 201 1.59 -16.90 5.93
C ASN A 201 0.54 -18.00 5.85
N PHE A 202 0.06 -18.28 4.65
CA PHE A 202 -0.96 -19.30 4.42
C PHE A 202 -0.71 -20.10 3.14
N ASP A 203 -1.23 -21.29 3.10
CA ASP A 203 -1.20 -22.19 1.94
C ASP A 203 -2.18 -21.68 0.86
N ALA A 204 -1.68 -21.40 -0.34
CA ALA A 204 -2.49 -20.84 -1.42
C ALA A 204 -3.60 -21.78 -1.89
N GLU A 205 -3.40 -23.11 -1.80
CA GLU A 205 -4.37 -24.10 -2.27
C GLU A 205 -5.57 -24.24 -1.34
N THR A 206 -5.33 -24.18 -0.04
CA THR A 206 -6.35 -24.47 0.98
C THR A 206 -6.80 -23.24 1.78
N GLY A 207 -6.06 -22.14 1.74
CA GLY A 207 -6.25 -20.99 2.59
C GLY A 207 -5.84 -21.21 4.06
N ALA A 208 -5.26 -22.37 4.39
CA ALA A 208 -4.90 -22.72 5.78
C ALA A 208 -3.69 -21.92 6.27
N THR A 209 -3.75 -21.45 7.52
CA THR A 209 -2.62 -20.76 8.16
C THR A 209 -1.43 -21.71 8.30
N ILE A 210 -0.27 -21.27 7.82
CA ILE A 210 1.03 -21.90 8.05
C ILE A 210 1.70 -21.23 9.26
N ARG A 211 1.74 -19.91 9.28
CA ARG A 211 2.41 -19.10 10.31
C ARG A 211 1.73 -17.76 10.49
N GLU A 212 1.88 -17.19 11.68
CA GLU A 212 1.47 -15.81 11.97
C GLU A 212 2.53 -15.14 12.86
N ILE A 213 2.83 -13.86 12.59
CA ILE A 213 3.78 -13.03 13.33
C ILE A 213 3.04 -11.78 13.77
N GLY A 214 2.89 -11.59 15.07
CA GLY A 214 2.27 -10.39 15.65
C GLY A 214 3.24 -9.20 15.60
N LEU A 215 2.85 -8.10 14.97
CA LEU A 215 3.69 -6.91 14.88
C LEU A 215 4.07 -6.38 16.25
N ILE A 216 3.15 -6.30 17.17
CA ILE A 216 3.39 -5.77 18.53
C ILE A 216 4.12 -6.80 19.37
N GLU A 217 3.58 -8.01 19.49
CA GLU A 217 4.03 -9.02 20.44
C GLU A 217 5.36 -9.65 20.02
N ASP A 218 5.52 -9.93 18.74
CA ASP A 218 6.64 -10.68 18.21
C ASP A 218 7.77 -9.81 17.69
N VAL A 219 7.47 -8.59 17.19
CA VAL A 219 8.47 -7.69 16.63
C VAL A 219 8.77 -6.55 17.62
N ILE A 220 7.81 -5.65 17.86
CA ILE A 220 8.06 -4.38 18.56
C ILE A 220 8.48 -4.60 20.02
N GLN A 221 7.76 -5.44 20.78
CA GLN A 221 8.05 -5.67 22.19
C GLN A 221 9.40 -6.37 22.41
N LYS A 222 9.86 -7.17 21.43
CA LYS A 222 11.16 -7.84 21.52
C LYS A 222 12.36 -6.92 21.26
N LEU A 223 12.13 -5.74 20.64
CA LEU A 223 13.19 -4.77 20.34
C LEU A 223 13.69 -3.99 21.57
N GLY A 224 12.98 -4.01 22.70
CA GLY A 224 13.33 -3.24 23.89
C GLY A 224 13.43 -1.74 23.56
N SER A 225 14.55 -1.09 23.88
CA SER A 225 14.74 0.34 23.59
C SER A 225 14.75 0.69 22.09
N GLN A 226 14.99 -0.26 21.20
CA GLN A 226 14.93 -0.04 19.76
C GLN A 226 13.50 0.07 19.22
N ALA A 227 12.47 -0.21 20.03
CA ALA A 227 11.07 -0.03 19.65
C ALA A 227 10.72 1.41 19.22
N GLU A 228 11.56 2.38 19.63
CA GLU A 228 11.44 3.79 19.20
C GLU A 228 11.50 3.99 17.69
N ILE A 229 12.07 3.03 16.93
CA ILE A 229 12.05 2.99 15.46
C ILE A 229 10.62 3.01 14.93
N PHE A 230 9.71 2.34 15.63
CA PHE A 230 8.29 2.31 15.30
C PHE A 230 7.51 3.53 15.84
N GLY A 231 8.20 4.57 16.30
CA GLY A 231 7.59 5.77 16.87
C GLY A 231 6.94 5.53 18.23
N VAL A 232 7.15 4.37 18.85
CA VAL A 232 6.60 3.99 20.16
C VAL A 232 7.72 3.73 21.16
N ARG A 233 7.43 3.95 22.44
CA ARG A 233 8.32 3.54 23.51
C ARG A 233 8.13 2.05 23.80
N HIS A 234 9.21 1.35 24.16
CA HIS A 234 9.17 -0.08 24.49
C HIS A 234 8.24 -0.41 25.68
N ASP A 235 8.03 0.56 26.59
CA ASP A 235 7.12 0.47 27.73
C ASP A 235 5.71 1.03 27.44
N TYR A 236 5.40 1.33 26.18
CA TYR A 236 4.09 1.82 25.78
C TYR A 236 3.03 0.74 26.07
N PRO A 237 2.04 1.05 26.91
CA PRO A 237 1.01 0.06 27.20
C PRO A 237 0.05 -0.06 26.00
N PHE A 238 0.33 -1.00 25.11
CA PHE A 238 -0.64 -1.44 24.13
C PHE A 238 -1.80 -2.08 24.89
N ARG A 239 -2.87 -1.35 25.08
CA ARG A 239 -4.08 -1.90 25.67
C ARG A 239 -4.85 -2.59 24.56
N ARG A 240 -5.03 -3.91 24.72
CA ARG A 240 -6.09 -4.59 23.99
C ARG A 240 -7.40 -3.92 24.42
N VAL A 241 -8.06 -3.25 23.51
CA VAL A 241 -9.39 -2.69 23.75
C VAL A 241 -10.35 -3.87 23.60
N ASP A 242 -10.60 -4.57 24.69
CA ASP A 242 -11.70 -5.53 24.80
C ASP A 242 -13.01 -4.73 24.82
N GLY A 243 -13.59 -4.45 23.65
CA GLY A 243 -14.83 -3.69 23.57
C GLY A 243 -15.15 -3.24 22.15
N ASP A 244 -16.36 -2.78 21.98
CA ASP A 244 -17.05 -2.37 20.78
C ASP A 244 -16.10 -1.92 19.64
N PRO A 245 -16.14 -2.58 18.45
CA PRO A 245 -15.40 -2.16 17.25
C PRO A 245 -15.74 -0.72 16.82
N GLN A 246 -16.74 -0.10 17.40
CA GLN A 246 -17.10 1.29 17.21
C GLN A 246 -16.36 2.27 18.12
N ASP A 247 -15.54 1.80 19.05
CA ASP A 247 -14.67 2.68 19.83
C ASP A 247 -13.52 3.13 18.94
N ARG A 248 -13.77 4.19 18.18
CA ARG A 248 -12.90 4.81 17.18
C ARG A 248 -11.65 5.49 17.77
N ASP A 249 -11.25 5.14 18.96
CA ASP A 249 -9.93 5.47 19.52
C ASP A 249 -8.82 4.57 18.96
N SER A 250 -9.12 3.72 17.94
CA SER A 250 -8.13 3.02 17.16
C SER A 250 -7.43 4.04 16.24
N PHE A 251 -6.35 4.56 16.73
CA PHE A 251 -5.45 5.40 15.96
C PHE A 251 -4.70 4.48 15.00
N ASP A 252 -4.83 4.70 13.70
CA ASP A 252 -4.04 4.02 12.68
C ASP A 252 -2.59 4.49 12.77
N PHE A 253 -1.84 3.85 13.69
CA PHE A 253 -0.52 4.30 14.07
C PHE A 253 0.55 3.85 13.08
N PHE A 254 0.44 2.64 12.57
CA PHE A 254 1.45 2.04 11.70
C PHE A 254 1.03 2.06 10.22
N HIS A 255 -0.21 1.72 9.95
CA HIS A 255 -0.74 1.48 8.61
C HIS A 255 0.19 0.59 7.80
N PRO A 256 0.39 -0.68 8.22
CA PRO A 256 1.18 -1.60 7.41
C PRO A 256 0.45 -1.82 6.09
N ASN A 257 1.15 -1.58 4.99
CA ASN A 257 0.51 -1.51 3.69
C ASN A 257 1.23 -2.28 2.58
N ASP A 258 2.30 -3.00 2.94
CA ASP A 258 2.97 -3.88 2.00
C ASP A 258 3.75 -5.00 2.69
N VAL A 259 3.87 -6.13 1.98
CA VAL A 259 4.79 -7.23 2.28
C VAL A 259 5.31 -7.82 0.98
N ASP A 260 6.65 -7.85 0.83
CA ASP A 260 7.35 -8.58 -0.23
C ASP A 260 8.27 -9.65 0.38
N VAL A 261 8.56 -10.71 -0.35
CA VAL A 261 9.38 -11.84 0.10
C VAL A 261 10.65 -11.92 -0.72
N LEU A 262 11.81 -11.88 -0.08
CA LEU A 262 13.09 -12.07 -0.76
C LEU A 262 13.19 -13.49 -1.33
N SER A 263 13.07 -13.61 -2.64
CA SER A 263 13.18 -14.89 -3.33
C SER A 263 14.61 -15.46 -3.25
N ALA A 264 14.73 -16.79 -3.34
CA ALA A 264 16.02 -17.46 -3.41
C ALA A 264 16.87 -17.02 -4.62
N ALA A 265 16.22 -16.58 -5.69
CA ALA A 265 16.89 -16.05 -6.88
C ALA A 265 17.54 -14.69 -6.63
N LEU A 266 16.93 -13.83 -5.83
CA LEU A 266 17.41 -12.48 -5.52
C LEU A 266 18.33 -12.44 -4.29
N ALA A 267 18.18 -13.36 -3.33
CA ALA A 267 18.94 -13.38 -2.08
C ALA A 267 20.47 -13.24 -2.24
N PRO A 268 21.14 -13.82 -3.27
CA PRO A 268 22.57 -13.63 -3.47
C PRO A 268 23.00 -12.17 -3.70
N GLN A 269 22.08 -11.28 -4.07
CA GLN A 269 22.36 -9.86 -4.28
C GLN A 269 22.38 -9.07 -2.96
N PHE A 270 21.83 -9.63 -1.90
CA PHE A 270 21.65 -8.97 -0.61
C PHE A 270 22.54 -9.61 0.47
N ALA A 271 23.70 -8.98 0.77
CA ALA A 271 24.63 -9.51 1.77
C ALA A 271 24.09 -9.50 3.21
N MET A 272 23.00 -8.81 3.49
CA MET A 272 22.42 -8.61 4.82
C MET A 272 21.16 -9.43 5.04
N PHE A 273 20.60 -10.03 4.00
CA PHE A 273 19.31 -10.69 4.00
C PHE A 273 19.43 -12.12 3.46
N GLU A 274 18.47 -12.95 3.80
CA GLU A 274 18.37 -14.34 3.39
C GLU A 274 17.07 -14.58 2.62
N ALA A 275 17.03 -15.62 1.80
CA ALA A 275 15.81 -16.02 1.11
C ALA A 275 14.68 -16.27 2.14
N GLY A 276 13.52 -15.73 1.88
CA GLY A 276 12.37 -15.77 2.76
C GLY A 276 12.23 -14.57 3.69
N ASP A 277 13.24 -13.69 3.82
CA ASP A 277 13.10 -12.46 4.59
C ASP A 277 11.97 -11.58 4.02
N LEU A 278 11.21 -10.95 4.93
CA LEU A 278 10.04 -10.14 4.62
C LEU A 278 10.40 -8.66 4.59
N LEU A 279 10.21 -8.01 3.46
CA LEU A 279 10.27 -6.56 3.31
C LEU A 279 8.88 -6.00 3.57
N VAL A 280 8.76 -5.07 4.51
CA VAL A 280 7.48 -4.55 4.96
C VAL A 280 7.48 -3.03 4.99
N SER A 281 6.32 -2.44 4.76
CA SER A 281 6.10 -1.00 4.75
C SER A 281 5.08 -0.58 5.80
N PHE A 282 5.40 0.50 6.52
CA PHE A 282 4.54 1.13 7.53
C PHE A 282 4.32 2.59 7.12
N ARG A 283 3.20 2.85 6.45
CA ARG A 283 2.90 4.11 5.77
C ARG A 283 2.86 5.32 6.71
N GLU A 284 2.22 5.18 7.89
CA GLU A 284 2.00 6.32 8.78
C GLU A 284 3.27 6.86 9.44
N ILE A 285 4.30 6.04 9.54
CA ILE A 285 5.58 6.40 10.13
C ILE A 285 6.73 6.46 9.11
N ASP A 286 6.41 6.44 7.80
CA ASP A 286 7.36 6.48 6.68
C ASP A 286 8.49 5.44 6.83
N LEU A 287 8.21 4.29 7.43
CA LEU A 287 9.17 3.23 7.74
C LEU A 287 9.07 2.08 6.74
N VAL A 288 10.21 1.65 6.24
CA VAL A 288 10.39 0.37 5.51
C VAL A 288 11.36 -0.49 6.29
N ALA A 289 11.08 -1.77 6.44
CA ALA A 289 11.85 -2.67 7.28
C ALA A 289 11.97 -4.08 6.66
N VAL A 290 13.02 -4.82 7.08
CA VAL A 290 13.20 -6.24 6.75
C VAL A 290 13.14 -7.07 8.04
N ILE A 291 12.27 -8.07 8.04
CA ILE A 291 11.98 -8.94 9.18
C ILE A 291 12.30 -10.39 8.79
N ASP A 292 13.03 -11.09 9.65
CA ASP A 292 13.22 -12.53 9.56
C ASP A 292 11.92 -13.25 9.96
N PRO A 293 11.26 -14.01 9.08
CA PRO A 293 9.98 -14.65 9.41
C PRO A 293 10.10 -15.79 10.43
N GLU A 294 11.29 -16.38 10.61
CA GLU A 294 11.49 -17.49 11.55
C GLU A 294 11.63 -17.03 13.00
N THR A 295 12.28 -15.89 13.20
CA THR A 295 12.59 -15.35 14.52
C THR A 295 11.79 -14.10 14.88
N ALA A 296 11.12 -13.50 13.90
CA ALA A 296 10.50 -12.18 13.94
C ALA A 296 11.52 -11.05 14.24
N ALA A 297 12.81 -11.28 13.98
CA ALA A 297 13.84 -10.30 14.23
C ALA A 297 13.88 -9.22 13.15
N LEU A 298 14.00 -7.97 13.56
CA LEU A 298 14.22 -6.84 12.67
C LEU A 298 15.68 -6.86 12.17
N LYS A 299 15.90 -7.19 10.89
CA LYS A 299 17.23 -7.24 10.27
C LYS A 299 17.71 -5.88 9.77
N TRP A 300 16.79 -5.09 9.27
CA TRP A 300 17.08 -3.77 8.68
C TRP A 300 15.85 -2.86 8.71
N TRP A 301 16.09 -1.56 8.64
CA TRP A 301 15.03 -0.56 8.56
C TRP A 301 15.55 0.78 8.03
N ASN A 302 14.66 1.58 7.43
CA ASN A 302 14.93 2.98 7.09
C ASN A 302 13.64 3.81 7.14
N VAL A 303 13.76 5.04 7.67
CA VAL A 303 12.68 6.02 7.69
C VAL A 303 12.94 7.07 6.62
N GLY A 304 12.02 7.24 5.67
CA GLY A 304 12.19 8.17 4.55
C GLY A 304 13.48 7.96 3.73
N PRO A 305 13.77 8.85 2.76
CA PRO A 305 13.15 10.16 2.47
C PRO A 305 11.82 10.09 1.69
N TRP A 306 11.25 8.92 1.51
CA TRP A 306 9.90 8.76 0.98
C TRP A 306 8.84 9.30 1.96
N LEU A 307 7.65 9.59 1.45
CA LEU A 307 6.52 10.08 2.24
C LEU A 307 5.27 9.26 1.91
N LYS A 308 4.67 8.66 2.94
CA LYS A 308 3.45 7.86 2.84
C LYS A 308 3.56 6.78 1.78
N GLN A 309 4.69 6.08 1.80
CA GLN A 309 5.09 5.13 0.78
C GLN A 309 4.19 3.90 0.70
N HIS A 310 4.29 3.23 -0.45
CA HIS A 310 3.71 1.93 -0.76
C HIS A 310 4.75 1.06 -1.46
N ASP A 311 4.47 -0.23 -1.55
CA ASP A 311 5.05 -1.17 -2.49
C ASP A 311 6.59 -1.16 -2.53
N PRO A 312 7.28 -1.41 -1.40
CA PRO A 312 8.73 -1.63 -1.46
C PRO A 312 9.05 -3.03 -2.00
N ASP A 313 9.96 -3.11 -3.00
CA ASP A 313 10.38 -4.35 -3.63
C ASP A 313 11.89 -4.59 -3.51
N PHE A 314 12.29 -5.87 -3.40
CA PHE A 314 13.68 -6.28 -3.59
C PHE A 314 14.06 -6.28 -5.07
N LEU A 315 15.12 -5.56 -5.44
CA LEU A 315 15.57 -5.45 -6.84
C LEU A 315 16.73 -6.39 -7.16
N PRO A 316 16.88 -6.81 -8.45
CA PRO A 316 17.98 -7.68 -8.90
C PRO A 316 19.38 -7.06 -8.76
N ASP A 317 19.50 -5.77 -8.55
CA ASP A 317 20.76 -5.06 -8.35
C ASP A 317 21.16 -4.90 -6.87
N GLY A 318 20.44 -5.54 -5.94
CA GLY A 318 20.69 -5.51 -4.49
C GLY A 318 20.18 -4.25 -3.80
N ARG A 319 19.38 -3.44 -4.48
CA ARG A 319 18.67 -2.29 -3.90
C ARG A 319 17.23 -2.65 -3.55
N ILE A 320 16.60 -1.80 -2.76
CA ILE A 320 15.17 -1.84 -2.48
C ILE A 320 14.54 -0.64 -3.20
N SER A 321 13.49 -0.85 -3.97
CA SER A 321 12.66 0.23 -4.51
C SER A 321 11.50 0.56 -3.58
N VAL A 322 10.97 1.79 -3.70
CA VAL A 322 9.88 2.28 -2.85
C VAL A 322 9.05 3.28 -3.64
N TYR A 323 7.76 3.05 -3.75
CA TYR A 323 6.81 4.02 -4.32
C TYR A 323 6.52 5.12 -3.29
N SER A 324 7.04 6.31 -3.52
CA SER A 324 6.84 7.49 -2.66
C SER A 324 5.65 8.31 -3.14
N ASN A 325 4.55 8.32 -2.40
CA ASN A 325 3.32 9.02 -2.79
C ASN A 325 3.47 10.54 -2.77
N ASN A 326 4.25 11.08 -1.84
CA ASN A 326 4.48 12.52 -1.68
C ASN A 326 3.19 13.36 -1.64
N PRO A 327 2.22 13.05 -0.76
CA PRO A 327 0.95 13.77 -0.71
C PRO A 327 1.15 15.28 -0.57
N GLY A 328 0.36 16.06 -1.31
CA GLY A 328 0.46 17.52 -1.35
C GLY A 328 1.59 18.08 -2.22
N ARG A 329 2.41 17.23 -2.85
CA ARG A 329 3.50 17.68 -3.76
C ARG A 329 3.13 17.62 -5.23
N GLY A 330 1.99 17.03 -5.58
CA GLY A 330 1.50 16.91 -6.96
C GLY A 330 2.38 16.03 -7.86
N ARG A 331 3.26 15.22 -7.25
CA ARG A 331 4.12 14.26 -7.95
C ARG A 331 4.54 13.13 -7.00
N SER A 332 4.29 11.90 -7.42
CA SER A 332 4.87 10.70 -6.83
C SER A 332 6.23 10.37 -7.47
N ASP A 333 6.99 9.46 -6.84
CA ASP A 333 8.29 9.02 -7.33
C ASP A 333 8.55 7.56 -6.94
N ILE A 334 9.46 6.90 -7.66
CA ILE A 334 10.00 5.60 -7.28
C ILE A 334 11.46 5.81 -6.87
N LEU A 335 11.70 5.64 -5.58
CA LEU A 335 13.02 5.77 -4.99
C LEU A 335 13.68 4.40 -4.89
N LYS A 336 15.02 4.37 -5.00
CA LYS A 336 15.82 3.16 -4.77
C LYS A 336 16.81 3.43 -3.65
N ILE A 337 16.87 2.53 -2.68
CA ILE A 337 17.82 2.60 -1.57
C ILE A 337 18.77 1.40 -1.59
N ASP A 338 20.05 1.66 -1.45
CA ASP A 338 21.05 0.64 -1.14
C ASP A 338 20.98 0.32 0.37
N PRO A 339 20.57 -0.89 0.77
CA PRO A 339 20.37 -1.20 2.19
C PRO A 339 21.66 -1.14 3.02
N LYS A 340 22.83 -1.33 2.41
CA LYS A 340 24.14 -1.30 3.06
C LYS A 340 24.62 0.12 3.31
N THR A 341 24.54 0.99 2.32
CA THR A 341 25.06 2.37 2.37
C THR A 341 24.00 3.39 2.76
N ARG A 342 22.74 3.03 2.65
CA ARG A 342 21.54 3.90 2.79
C ARG A 342 21.48 5.04 1.77
N ALA A 343 22.27 4.94 0.68
CA ALA A 343 22.21 5.89 -0.42
C ALA A 343 20.89 5.74 -1.17
N VAL A 344 20.20 6.85 -1.39
CA VAL A 344 18.92 6.90 -2.10
C VAL A 344 19.09 7.60 -3.44
N THR A 345 18.50 7.02 -4.47
CA THR A 345 18.44 7.57 -5.83
C THR A 345 17.03 7.54 -6.37
N SER A 346 16.74 8.37 -7.36
CA SER A 346 15.53 8.31 -8.16
C SER A 346 15.94 8.29 -9.63
N ASP A 347 15.56 7.25 -10.35
CA ASP A 347 15.88 7.11 -11.77
C ASP A 347 14.85 7.80 -12.68
N LEU A 348 13.63 8.03 -12.16
CA LEU A 348 12.49 8.54 -12.93
C LEU A 348 12.23 10.04 -12.74
N TYR A 349 12.97 10.69 -11.79
CA TYR A 349 12.66 12.05 -11.38
C TYR A 349 12.97 13.11 -12.47
N ASP A 350 14.06 12.98 -13.20
CA ASP A 350 14.63 14.07 -13.99
C ASP A 350 14.21 14.11 -15.48
N GLY A 351 13.43 13.19 -15.99
CA GLY A 351 13.16 13.20 -17.43
C GLY A 351 11.97 12.38 -17.90
N GLY A 352 11.26 11.75 -16.98
CA GLY A 352 10.29 10.75 -17.32
C GLY A 352 8.84 11.17 -17.19
N ALA A 353 7.98 10.18 -17.35
CA ALA A 353 6.55 10.30 -17.18
C ALA A 353 6.24 10.89 -15.81
N ARG A 354 5.36 11.88 -15.78
CA ARG A 354 4.83 12.42 -14.54
C ARG A 354 3.64 11.58 -14.11
N PHE A 355 3.58 11.25 -12.83
CA PHE A 355 2.45 10.57 -12.24
C PHE A 355 2.24 11.03 -10.80
N TYR A 356 1.01 10.99 -10.35
CA TYR A 356 0.66 11.37 -8.99
C TYR A 356 -0.48 10.53 -8.43
N SER A 357 -0.22 9.90 -7.31
CA SER A 357 -1.24 9.31 -6.45
C SER A 357 -0.92 9.70 -5.01
N ALA A 358 -1.82 10.45 -4.36
CA ALA A 358 -1.61 10.91 -2.99
C ALA A 358 -1.55 9.74 -1.99
N GLU A 359 -2.17 8.64 -2.34
CA GLU A 359 -2.25 7.39 -1.61
C GLU A 359 -2.34 6.21 -2.58
N MET A 360 -2.09 5.00 -2.11
CA MET A 360 -2.07 3.78 -2.92
C MET A 360 -0.99 3.82 -4.01
N GLY A 361 -1.02 2.85 -4.91
CA GLY A 361 -0.07 2.75 -6.01
C GLY A 361 0.95 1.66 -5.80
N SER A 362 1.35 1.06 -6.90
CA SER A 362 2.34 -0.02 -6.96
C SER A 362 3.25 0.15 -8.17
N HIS A 363 4.37 -0.57 -8.15
CA HIS A 363 5.27 -0.61 -9.29
C HIS A 363 5.89 -2.01 -9.42
N GLN A 364 6.31 -2.35 -10.63
CA GLN A 364 6.99 -3.61 -10.88
C GLN A 364 8.09 -3.41 -11.92
N TYR A 365 9.31 -3.83 -11.59
CA TYR A 365 10.42 -3.85 -12.55
C TYR A 365 10.36 -5.09 -13.42
N GLN A 366 10.42 -4.88 -14.74
CA GLN A 366 10.61 -5.96 -15.71
C GLN A 366 12.10 -6.32 -15.82
N PRO A 367 12.45 -7.54 -16.29
CA PRO A 367 13.86 -7.95 -16.47
C PRO A 367 14.68 -7.05 -17.42
N ASN A 368 14.04 -6.35 -18.35
CA ASN A 368 14.66 -5.39 -19.25
C ASN A 368 14.86 -3.99 -18.64
N GLY A 369 14.48 -3.81 -17.37
CA GLY A 369 14.57 -2.57 -16.62
C GLY A 369 13.40 -1.61 -16.79
N ASN A 370 12.40 -1.93 -17.61
CA ASN A 370 11.17 -1.16 -17.69
C ASN A 370 10.42 -1.23 -16.35
N VAL A 371 9.62 -0.22 -16.05
CA VAL A 371 8.84 -0.12 -14.82
C VAL A 371 7.37 0.02 -15.15
N LEU A 372 6.56 -0.93 -14.69
CA LEU A 372 5.11 -0.82 -14.68
C LEU A 372 4.70 -0.05 -13.43
N ILE A 373 3.89 0.99 -13.58
CA ILE A 373 3.52 1.91 -12.49
C ILE A 373 2.00 2.02 -12.45
N THR A 374 1.39 1.60 -11.36
CA THR A 374 -0.02 1.81 -11.08
C THR A 374 -0.23 3.19 -10.47
N VAL A 375 -1.13 3.98 -11.03
CA VAL A 375 -1.41 5.35 -10.58
C VAL A 375 -2.91 5.49 -10.26
N PRO A 376 -3.35 5.02 -9.07
CA PRO A 376 -4.77 5.04 -8.70
C PRO A 376 -5.41 6.41 -8.75
N GLY A 377 -4.67 7.45 -8.30
CA GLY A 377 -5.12 8.84 -8.31
C GLY A 377 -5.45 9.40 -9.70
N GLU A 378 -4.96 8.76 -10.77
CA GLU A 378 -5.20 9.15 -12.16
C GLU A 378 -6.03 8.11 -12.93
N GLY A 379 -6.36 6.97 -12.30
CA GLY A 379 -7.09 5.87 -12.94
C GLY A 379 -6.34 5.25 -14.11
N ARG A 380 -5.00 5.22 -14.05
CA ARG A 380 -4.14 4.71 -15.14
C ARG A 380 -2.96 3.86 -14.67
N VAL A 381 -2.38 3.12 -15.59
CA VAL A 381 -1.13 2.39 -15.44
C VAL A 381 -0.17 2.80 -16.54
N LEU A 382 1.08 3.02 -16.19
CA LEU A 382 2.15 3.39 -17.10
C LEU A 382 3.18 2.27 -17.17
N LEU A 383 3.65 1.90 -18.35
CA LEU A 383 4.91 1.19 -18.54
C LEU A 383 5.92 2.20 -19.07
N VAL A 384 7.01 2.40 -18.36
CA VAL A 384 8.07 3.35 -18.74
C VAL A 384 9.42 2.67 -18.89
N SER A 385 10.29 3.26 -19.71
CA SER A 385 11.67 2.84 -19.82
C SER A 385 12.45 3.13 -18.52
N PRO A 386 13.68 2.60 -18.35
CA PRO A 386 14.56 2.96 -17.21
C PRO A 386 14.83 4.46 -17.08
N HIS A 387 14.59 5.24 -18.14
CA HIS A 387 14.74 6.70 -18.15
C HIS A 387 13.40 7.44 -18.07
N GLY A 388 12.31 6.72 -17.79
CA GLY A 388 10.97 7.29 -17.63
C GLY A 388 10.25 7.62 -18.95
N GLU A 389 10.75 7.22 -20.11
CA GLU A 389 10.06 7.42 -21.39
C GLU A 389 8.84 6.50 -21.48
N PRO A 390 7.65 6.98 -21.89
CA PRO A 390 6.45 6.16 -21.95
C PRO A 390 6.57 5.09 -23.04
N ILE A 391 6.22 3.85 -22.68
CA ILE A 391 6.22 2.69 -23.56
C ILE A 391 4.77 2.23 -23.82
N MET A 392 3.99 2.13 -22.76
CA MET A 392 2.58 1.74 -22.80
C MET A 392 1.79 2.47 -21.73
N GLU A 393 0.55 2.71 -21.99
CA GLU A 393 -0.40 3.29 -21.07
C GLU A 393 -1.72 2.52 -21.12
N PHE A 394 -2.22 2.18 -19.93
CA PHE A 394 -3.58 1.70 -19.75
C PHE A 394 -4.37 2.75 -18.97
N ASN A 395 -5.51 3.16 -19.52
CA ASN A 395 -6.48 4.05 -18.87
C ASN A 395 -7.77 3.27 -18.60
N ASN A 396 -8.21 3.26 -17.35
CA ASN A 396 -9.49 2.64 -17.02
C ASN A 396 -10.64 3.57 -17.41
N VAL A 397 -10.78 3.80 -18.72
CA VAL A 397 -11.77 4.71 -19.30
C VAL A 397 -13.18 4.28 -18.92
N SER A 398 -13.97 5.20 -18.34
CA SER A 398 -15.38 4.96 -18.00
C SER A 398 -16.20 4.64 -19.25
N SER A 399 -17.00 3.59 -19.18
CA SER A 399 -17.89 3.22 -20.26
C SER A 399 -19.09 4.16 -20.38
N GLN A 400 -19.46 4.82 -19.28
CA GLN A 400 -20.59 5.74 -19.19
C GLN A 400 -20.22 7.20 -19.45
N ALA A 401 -18.95 7.58 -19.20
CA ALA A 401 -18.42 8.93 -19.35
C ALA A 401 -16.97 8.89 -19.84
N PRO A 402 -16.74 8.68 -21.16
CA PRO A 402 -15.40 8.42 -21.71
C PRO A 402 -14.38 9.55 -21.53
N GLU A 403 -14.81 10.72 -21.09
CA GLU A 403 -13.95 11.84 -20.73
C GLU A 403 -13.27 11.66 -19.36
N PHE A 404 -13.69 10.63 -18.56
CA PHE A 404 -13.16 10.30 -17.25
C PHE A 404 -12.56 8.89 -17.23
N ASN A 405 -11.63 8.68 -16.32
CA ASN A 405 -11.17 7.35 -15.90
C ASN A 405 -11.97 6.89 -14.68
N GLU A 406 -12.09 5.58 -14.54
CA GLU A 406 -12.47 4.89 -13.32
C GLU A 406 -11.21 4.51 -12.53
N HIS A 407 -11.38 4.12 -11.28
CA HIS A 407 -10.28 3.76 -10.40
C HIS A 407 -9.53 2.51 -10.91
N VAL A 408 -8.19 2.54 -10.83
CA VAL A 408 -7.29 1.39 -10.97
C VAL A 408 -6.65 1.11 -9.62
N GLU A 409 -6.77 -0.12 -9.15
CA GLU A 409 -6.27 -0.52 -7.83
C GLU A 409 -4.85 -1.07 -7.90
N ASN A 410 -4.62 -2.00 -8.84
CA ASN A 410 -3.36 -2.70 -8.98
C ASN A 410 -3.09 -3.08 -10.44
N SER A 411 -1.83 -3.35 -10.75
CA SER A 411 -1.42 -3.93 -12.02
C SER A 411 -0.23 -4.86 -11.82
N ALA A 412 -0.13 -5.86 -12.70
CA ALA A 412 1.01 -6.77 -12.72
C ALA A 412 1.39 -7.13 -14.16
N TRP A 413 2.67 -7.33 -14.40
CA TRP A 413 3.20 -7.94 -15.60
C TRP A 413 3.65 -9.37 -15.30
N PHE A 414 3.32 -10.28 -16.23
CA PHE A 414 3.68 -11.68 -16.17
C PHE A 414 4.56 -12.06 -17.35
N PRO A 415 5.68 -12.78 -17.14
CA PRO A 415 6.54 -13.23 -18.22
C PRO A 415 5.85 -14.28 -19.10
N PRO A 416 6.32 -14.48 -20.34
CA PRO A 416 5.86 -15.57 -21.17
C PRO A 416 5.93 -16.92 -20.45
N GLY A 417 4.84 -17.68 -20.53
CA GLY A 417 4.76 -18.99 -19.87
C GLY A 417 4.44 -18.96 -18.36
N TYR A 418 4.09 -17.80 -17.81
CA TYR A 418 3.61 -17.71 -16.42
C TYR A 418 2.37 -18.58 -16.19
N PHE A 419 1.39 -18.49 -17.06
CA PHE A 419 0.22 -19.34 -17.00
C PHE A 419 0.53 -20.72 -17.60
N ALA A 420 0.29 -21.77 -16.83
CA ALA A 420 0.43 -23.17 -17.32
C ALA A 420 -0.54 -23.45 -18.50
N LYS A 421 -1.69 -22.78 -18.46
CA LYS A 421 -2.67 -22.66 -19.55
C LYS A 421 -3.27 -21.26 -19.47
N PRO A 422 -3.62 -20.64 -20.61
CA PRO A 422 -4.38 -19.39 -20.58
C PRO A 422 -5.60 -19.53 -19.67
N PRO A 423 -5.88 -18.57 -18.81
CA PRO A 423 -7.10 -18.62 -18.01
C PRO A 423 -8.32 -18.56 -18.93
N GLU A 424 -9.11 -19.61 -18.92
CA GLU A 424 -10.31 -19.72 -19.73
C GLU A 424 -11.49 -20.10 -18.85
N CYS A 425 -12.60 -19.40 -19.03
CA CYS A 425 -13.86 -19.79 -18.46
C CYS A 425 -14.59 -20.70 -19.46
N ALA A 426 -14.74 -21.97 -19.12
CA ALA A 426 -15.55 -22.87 -19.92
C ALA A 426 -16.99 -22.32 -19.97
N SER A 427 -17.51 -22.07 -21.18
CA SER A 427 -18.93 -21.74 -21.36
C SER A 427 -19.76 -22.79 -20.66
N PRO A 428 -20.78 -22.42 -19.84
CA PRO A 428 -21.67 -23.42 -19.27
C PRO A 428 -22.25 -24.24 -20.43
N SER A 429 -21.99 -25.54 -20.36
CA SER A 429 -22.48 -26.55 -21.33
C SER A 429 -24.00 -26.68 -21.32
#